data_2e0261575822d1f06dc4ac405642ca53
#
_entry.id   2e0261575822d1f06dc4ac405642ca53
#
_cell.length_a   1.000
_cell.length_b   1.000
_cell.length_c   1.000
_cell.angle_alpha   90.00
_cell.angle_beta   90.00
_cell.angle_gamma   90.00
#
_symmetry.space_group_name_H-M   'P 1'
#
loop_
_entity.id
_entity.type
_entity.pdbx_description
1 polymer ?
#
loop_
_entity_poly.entity_id
_entity_poly.type
_entity_poly.pdbx_seq_one_letter_code
_entity_poly.pdbx_strand_id
1 'polypeptide(L)'
;MKMNFFRLNPSSKLVLLGAAMAYFPFLCLINPCFGQDKNALETQAIKQVEDCGGRVMKISAADDSREVSFYLSSKPIGDSQLTGLQSIPNIIWLNLAGTEITDAGLKQLAGLPLKKLHLERTKIGDEGVKHLKGATQLTYLNLYGTQVTDAGLEHLKALPELEKLYVWKSKVTEAGMAALQKSRPDLMIIGELKLKPVVAEPPKKPEAKKPEAKKPEAKKPEAKKPEAKKKQP
;
A
#
# COMPACT_ATOMS: atom_id res chain seq x y z
N MET A 1 77.87 -21.07 0.90
CA MET A 1 78.99 -20.10 0.78
C MET A 1 78.62 -18.88 1.61
N LYS A 2 79.41 -18.76 2.69
CA LYS A 2 79.63 -17.63 3.64
C LYS A 2 78.39 -16.88 4.24
N MET A 3 78.11 -17.26 5.48
CA MET A 3 77.47 -16.49 6.55
C MET A 3 78.34 -15.28 6.88
N ASN A 4 77.73 -14.12 7.06
CA ASN A 4 78.36 -13.01 7.76
C ASN A 4 77.51 -12.62 8.94
N PHE A 5 78.02 -12.99 10.09
CA PHE A 5 77.69 -12.51 11.43
C PHE A 5 78.10 -11.02 11.52
N PHE A 6 77.19 -10.16 11.88
CA PHE A 6 77.56 -8.82 12.33
C PHE A 6 77.34 -8.72 13.86
N ARG A 7 78.44 -8.49 14.49
CA ARG A 7 78.71 -8.39 15.94
C ARG A 7 77.99 -7.23 16.56
N LEU A 8 77.34 -7.49 17.68
CA LEU A 8 76.83 -6.51 18.63
C LEU A 8 78.05 -5.92 19.39
N ASN A 9 78.09 -4.61 19.51
CA ASN A 9 79.04 -3.90 20.38
C ASN A 9 78.30 -3.34 21.59
N PRO A 10 78.69 -3.71 22.83
CA PRO A 10 78.09 -3.20 24.05
C PRO A 10 78.94 -2.06 24.62
N SER A 11 78.48 -0.84 24.51
CA SER A 11 78.91 0.24 25.46
C SER A 11 78.26 1.54 25.10
N SER A 12 77.27 1.94 25.84
CA SER A 12 77.24 3.31 26.41
C SER A 12 76.02 3.49 27.33
N LYS A 13 76.43 3.87 28.46
CA LYS A 13 75.75 4.14 29.72
C LYS A 13 74.55 5.10 29.58
N LEU A 14 73.44 4.71 30.18
CA LEU A 14 72.73 5.40 31.25
C LEU A 14 72.54 6.93 31.12
N VAL A 15 71.33 7.37 30.77
CA VAL A 15 70.70 8.55 31.39
C VAL A 15 69.24 8.23 31.66
N LEU A 16 68.94 8.13 32.96
CA LEU A 16 67.55 8.16 33.44
C LEU A 16 67.02 9.60 33.30
N LEU A 17 65.89 9.76 32.61
CA LEU A 17 64.93 10.77 32.98
C LEU A 17 63.53 10.31 32.58
N GLY A 18 62.67 10.36 33.56
CA GLY A 18 61.30 9.84 33.48
C GLY A 18 60.43 10.54 32.49
N ALA A 19 59.68 9.75 31.75
CA ALA A 19 58.44 10.18 31.17
C ALA A 19 57.47 9.01 31.28
N ALA A 20 56.39 9.27 31.95
CA ALA A 20 55.30 8.38 32.17
C ALA A 20 54.91 7.66 30.90
N MET A 21 55.12 6.38 30.84
CA MET A 21 54.49 5.48 29.90
C MET A 21 53.00 5.47 30.17
N ALA A 22 52.27 6.31 29.46
CA ALA A 22 50.87 6.02 29.19
C ALA A 22 50.83 4.67 28.49
N TYR A 23 50.60 3.64 29.23
CA TYR A 23 50.07 2.37 28.73
C TYR A 23 48.76 2.69 28.04
N PHE A 24 48.81 2.92 26.72
CA PHE A 24 47.66 2.73 25.87
C PHE A 24 47.45 1.23 25.83
N PRO A 25 46.44 0.70 26.53
CA PRO A 25 45.95 -0.59 26.13
C PRO A 25 45.44 -0.42 24.71
N PHE A 26 46.11 -1.07 23.79
CA PHE A 26 45.54 -1.44 22.51
C PHE A 26 44.35 -2.37 22.83
N LEU A 27 43.36 -1.79 23.53
CA LEU A 27 42.08 -2.41 23.71
C LEU A 27 41.47 -2.38 22.33
N CYS A 28 41.63 -3.49 21.65
CA CYS A 28 40.78 -3.96 20.60
C CYS A 28 39.52 -3.09 20.54
N LEU A 29 39.42 -2.22 19.55
CA LEU A 29 38.15 -1.76 19.06
C LEU A 29 37.42 -3.00 18.57
N ILE A 30 36.93 -3.80 19.53
CA ILE A 30 35.82 -4.67 19.35
C ILE A 30 34.70 -3.70 19.02
N ASN A 31 34.50 -3.47 17.72
CA ASN A 31 33.27 -2.91 17.22
C ASN A 31 32.13 -3.61 17.97
N PRO A 32 31.33 -2.92 18.78
CA PRO A 32 30.08 -3.48 19.28
C PRO A 32 29.06 -3.45 18.13
N CYS A 33 29.45 -3.99 16.97
CA CYS A 33 28.57 -4.07 15.80
C CYS A 33 27.88 -5.42 15.72
N PHE A 34 27.87 -6.16 16.85
CA PHE A 34 27.18 -7.44 16.95
C PHE A 34 26.23 -7.39 18.12
N GLY A 35 24.98 -6.97 17.84
CA GLY A 35 23.89 -7.02 18.81
C GLY A 35 23.20 -5.68 19.05
N GLN A 36 23.02 -4.86 18.00
CA GLN A 36 21.93 -3.91 18.08
C GLN A 36 20.66 -4.77 18.15
N ASP A 37 20.08 -4.82 19.35
CA ASP A 37 18.83 -5.54 19.56
C ASP A 37 17.85 -5.12 18.47
N LYS A 38 17.36 -6.09 17.70
CA LYS A 38 16.35 -5.84 16.65
C LYS A 38 15.20 -5.00 17.17
N ASN A 39 14.87 -5.18 18.45
CA ASN A 39 13.86 -4.39 19.16
C ASN A 39 14.25 -2.91 19.30
N ALA A 40 15.53 -2.59 19.48
CA ALA A 40 15.97 -1.19 19.56
C ALA A 40 15.84 -0.48 18.21
N LEU A 41 16.23 -1.13 17.12
CA LEU A 41 16.10 -0.61 15.76
C LEU A 41 14.63 -0.44 15.35
N GLU A 42 13.79 -1.41 15.69
CA GLU A 42 12.36 -1.35 15.47
C GLU A 42 11.73 -0.18 16.24
N THR A 43 12.03 -0.05 17.53
CA THR A 43 11.52 1.04 18.38
C THR A 43 11.95 2.40 17.84
N GLN A 44 13.20 2.53 17.40
CA GLN A 44 13.72 3.74 16.79
C GLN A 44 13.01 4.07 15.49
N ALA A 45 12.76 3.07 14.64
CA ALA A 45 12.06 3.24 13.37
C ALA A 45 10.58 3.64 13.58
N ILE A 46 9.90 3.02 14.55
CA ILE A 46 8.53 3.40 14.93
C ILE A 46 8.50 4.85 15.40
N LYS A 47 9.41 5.24 16.29
CA LYS A 47 9.49 6.62 16.77
C LYS A 47 9.76 7.60 15.63
N GLN A 48 10.63 7.25 14.69
CA GLN A 48 10.89 8.08 13.51
C GLN A 48 9.62 8.32 12.67
N VAL A 49 8.81 7.27 12.48
CA VAL A 49 7.50 7.39 11.79
C VAL A 49 6.57 8.34 12.56
N GLU A 50 6.47 8.18 13.88
CA GLU A 50 5.61 9.00 14.75
C GLU A 50 6.07 10.46 14.81
N ASP A 51 7.38 10.72 14.91
CA ASP A 51 7.98 12.06 14.89
C ASP A 51 7.69 12.81 13.58
N CYS A 52 7.55 12.08 12.49
CA CYS A 52 7.11 12.60 11.19
C CYS A 52 5.60 12.82 11.10
N GLY A 53 4.84 12.49 12.15
CA GLY A 53 3.37 12.56 12.15
C GLY A 53 2.70 11.34 11.50
N GLY A 54 3.44 10.28 11.23
CA GLY A 54 2.91 9.00 10.82
C GLY A 54 2.38 8.21 12.03
N ARG A 55 1.75 7.09 11.74
CA ARG A 55 1.21 6.17 12.76
C ARG A 55 1.59 4.73 12.42
N VAL A 56 1.99 3.98 13.43
CA VAL A 56 2.21 2.54 13.35
C VAL A 56 1.20 1.84 14.23
N MET A 57 0.42 0.91 13.67
CA MET A 57 -0.59 0.15 14.39
C MET A 57 -0.43 -1.34 14.14
N LYS A 58 -0.64 -2.15 15.18
CA LYS A 58 -0.79 -3.59 15.02
C LYS A 58 -2.20 -3.90 14.52
N ILE A 59 -2.30 -4.68 13.46
CA ILE A 59 -3.57 -5.12 12.87
C ILE A 59 -4.01 -6.43 13.50
N SER A 60 -3.04 -7.32 13.76
CA SER A 60 -3.28 -8.64 14.32
C SER A 60 -2.30 -8.90 15.47
N ALA A 61 -2.79 -9.51 16.53
CA ALA A 61 -1.96 -9.97 17.64
C ALA A 61 -1.34 -11.34 17.35
N ALA A 62 -1.92 -12.10 16.41
CA ALA A 62 -1.49 -13.48 16.14
C ALA A 62 -0.23 -13.57 15.28
N ASP A 63 -0.09 -12.67 14.29
CA ASP A 63 1.00 -12.68 13.32
C ASP A 63 1.86 -11.41 13.33
N ASP A 64 1.68 -10.53 14.32
CA ASP A 64 2.36 -9.24 14.49
C ASP A 64 2.29 -8.35 13.24
N SER A 65 1.23 -8.50 12.43
CA SER A 65 0.98 -7.69 11.24
C SER A 65 0.74 -6.23 11.60
N ARG A 66 1.35 -5.34 10.83
CA ARG A 66 1.34 -3.90 11.08
C ARG A 66 0.82 -3.10 9.90
N GLU A 67 0.16 -2.01 10.25
CA GLU A 67 -0.16 -0.90 9.38
C GLU A 67 0.75 0.28 9.69
N VAL A 68 1.30 0.89 8.66
CA VAL A 68 2.01 2.16 8.73
C VAL A 68 1.28 3.17 7.85
N SER A 69 0.93 4.32 8.41
CA SER A 69 0.17 5.35 7.71
C SER A 69 0.76 6.73 7.92
N PHE A 70 1.01 7.45 6.82
CA PHE A 70 1.43 8.85 6.80
C PHE A 70 0.32 9.79 6.31
N TYR A 71 -0.84 9.27 5.97
CA TYR A 71 -1.95 10.01 5.36
C TYR A 71 -2.40 11.24 6.16
N LEU A 72 -2.29 11.21 7.48
CA LEU A 72 -2.67 12.31 8.36
C LEU A 72 -1.49 13.14 8.84
N SER A 73 -0.30 12.95 8.29
CA SER A 73 0.86 13.75 8.64
C SER A 73 0.65 15.21 8.25
N SER A 74 0.88 16.11 9.20
CA SER A 74 0.90 17.56 8.95
C SER A 74 2.22 18.02 8.34
N LYS A 75 3.22 17.15 8.31
CA LYS A 75 4.55 17.44 7.75
C LYS A 75 4.66 16.86 6.34
N PRO A 76 5.42 17.51 5.44
CA PRO A 76 5.70 16.94 4.14
C PRO A 76 6.52 15.65 4.31
N ILE A 77 6.02 14.55 3.79
CA ILE A 77 6.68 13.24 3.81
C ILE A 77 7.28 12.99 2.43
N GLY A 78 8.59 12.84 2.37
CA GLY A 78 9.33 12.50 1.15
C GLY A 78 10.06 11.16 1.30
N ASP A 79 10.96 10.89 0.37
CA ASP A 79 11.63 9.59 0.28
C ASP A 79 12.53 9.28 1.48
N SER A 80 13.12 10.31 2.12
CA SER A 80 14.02 10.14 3.27
C SER A 80 13.34 9.55 4.49
N GLN A 81 12.04 9.78 4.67
CA GLN A 81 11.28 9.26 5.80
C GLN A 81 10.97 7.75 5.69
N LEU A 82 11.17 7.16 4.52
CA LEU A 82 10.92 5.73 4.29
C LEU A 82 12.09 4.83 4.69
N THR A 83 13.30 5.39 4.90
CA THR A 83 14.53 4.63 5.15
C THR A 83 14.45 3.69 6.36
N GLY A 84 13.70 4.07 7.40
CA GLY A 84 13.54 3.26 8.61
C GLY A 84 12.52 2.13 8.51
N LEU A 85 11.66 2.11 7.47
CA LEU A 85 10.55 1.17 7.40
C LEU A 85 11.00 -0.30 7.33
N GLN A 86 12.15 -0.57 6.75
CA GLN A 86 12.71 -1.94 6.67
C GLN A 86 13.05 -2.52 8.05
N SER A 87 13.24 -1.68 9.08
CA SER A 87 13.49 -2.13 10.45
C SER A 87 12.21 -2.48 11.22
N ILE A 88 11.05 -2.13 10.67
CA ILE A 88 9.75 -2.48 11.25
C ILE A 88 9.28 -3.80 10.61
N PRO A 89 9.16 -4.88 11.40
CA PRO A 89 8.75 -6.16 10.85
C PRO A 89 7.28 -6.17 10.46
N ASN A 90 6.93 -7.05 9.51
CA ASN A 90 5.56 -7.40 9.14
C ASN A 90 4.66 -6.20 8.78
N ILE A 91 5.21 -5.21 8.06
CA ILE A 91 4.37 -4.16 7.48
C ILE A 91 3.61 -4.77 6.30
N ILE A 92 2.33 -5.05 6.50
CA ILE A 92 1.45 -5.59 5.45
C ILE A 92 0.56 -4.52 4.83
N TRP A 93 0.35 -3.41 5.51
CA TRP A 93 -0.43 -2.29 5.02
C TRP A 93 0.37 -1.00 5.16
N LEU A 94 0.63 -0.33 4.03
CA LEU A 94 1.34 0.93 3.98
C LEU A 94 0.51 1.99 3.27
N ASN A 95 0.25 3.10 3.96
CA ASN A 95 -0.50 4.22 3.43
C ASN A 95 0.39 5.46 3.32
N LEU A 96 0.69 5.83 2.08
CA LEU A 96 1.51 6.98 1.69
C LEU A 96 0.70 8.01 0.90
N ALA A 97 -0.63 7.97 1.02
CA ALA A 97 -1.51 8.86 0.27
C ALA A 97 -1.23 10.35 0.58
N GLY A 98 -1.17 11.17 -0.46
CA GLY A 98 -0.97 12.61 -0.31
C GLY A 98 0.45 13.04 0.10
N THR A 99 1.43 12.14 0.05
CA THR A 99 2.83 12.42 0.37
C THR A 99 3.63 12.84 -0.86
N GLU A 100 4.81 13.42 -0.64
CA GLU A 100 5.70 13.86 -1.72
C GLU A 100 6.69 12.79 -2.18
N ILE A 101 6.34 11.52 -1.99
CA ILE A 101 7.18 10.39 -2.36
C ILE A 101 7.30 10.28 -3.87
N THR A 102 8.52 9.95 -4.30
CA THR A 102 8.89 9.74 -5.69
C THR A 102 9.23 8.27 -5.98
N ASP A 103 9.63 7.99 -7.20
CA ASP A 103 10.07 6.65 -7.61
C ASP A 103 11.24 6.12 -6.75
N ALA A 104 12.12 7.02 -6.28
CA ALA A 104 13.24 6.65 -5.42
C ALA A 104 12.78 6.14 -4.04
N GLY A 105 11.67 6.68 -3.52
CA GLY A 105 11.07 6.20 -2.28
C GLY A 105 10.55 4.77 -2.40
N LEU A 106 9.92 4.40 -3.53
CA LEU A 106 9.43 3.03 -3.74
C LEU A 106 10.55 1.99 -3.78
N LYS A 107 11.75 2.37 -4.21
CA LYS A 107 12.92 1.49 -4.15
C LYS A 107 13.22 1.03 -2.72
N GLN A 108 12.97 1.89 -1.72
CA GLN A 108 13.22 1.58 -0.32
C GLN A 108 12.18 0.61 0.27
N LEU A 109 11.03 0.43 -0.39
CA LEU A 109 9.99 -0.49 0.01
C LEU A 109 10.22 -1.93 -0.50
N ALA A 110 11.26 -2.13 -1.31
CA ALA A 110 11.59 -3.44 -1.84
C ALA A 110 11.86 -4.44 -0.70
N GLY A 111 11.23 -5.61 -0.77
CA GLY A 111 11.38 -6.67 0.24
C GLY A 111 10.41 -6.59 1.43
N LEU A 112 9.61 -5.53 1.55
CA LEU A 112 8.54 -5.50 2.55
C LEU A 112 7.39 -6.44 2.15
N PRO A 113 6.80 -7.19 3.11
CA PRO A 113 5.72 -8.13 2.84
C PRO A 113 4.36 -7.42 2.68
N LEU A 114 4.32 -6.42 1.77
CA LEU A 114 3.15 -5.58 1.59
C LEU A 114 2.00 -6.34 0.93
N LYS A 115 0.82 -6.28 1.55
CA LYS A 115 -0.45 -6.75 0.99
C LYS A 115 -1.31 -5.59 0.47
N LYS A 116 -1.27 -4.43 1.15
CA LYS A 116 -2.00 -3.25 0.72
C LYS A 116 -1.09 -2.03 0.66
N LEU A 117 -1.10 -1.33 -0.49
CA LEU A 117 -0.28 -0.16 -0.71
C LEU A 117 -1.13 0.98 -1.29
N HIS A 118 -1.14 2.09 -0.57
CA HIS A 118 -1.82 3.32 -0.93
C HIS A 118 -0.80 4.38 -1.34
N LEU A 119 -0.88 4.83 -2.59
CA LEU A 119 0.03 5.80 -3.22
C LEU A 119 -0.74 6.96 -3.86
N GLU A 120 -1.97 7.20 -3.40
CA GLU A 120 -2.84 8.23 -3.99
C GLU A 120 -2.18 9.60 -3.92
N ARG A 121 -2.23 10.35 -5.03
CA ARG A 121 -1.72 11.73 -5.11
C ARG A 121 -0.26 11.87 -4.73
N THR A 122 0.57 10.90 -5.09
CA THR A 122 2.03 10.95 -4.95
C THR A 122 2.70 11.29 -6.29
N LYS A 123 4.00 11.56 -6.25
CA LYS A 123 4.79 11.91 -7.46
C LYS A 123 5.37 10.68 -8.17
N ILE A 124 4.75 9.52 -7.99
CA ILE A 124 5.21 8.24 -8.53
C ILE A 124 4.87 8.12 -10.01
N GLY A 125 5.83 7.65 -10.78
CA GLY A 125 5.72 7.31 -12.19
C GLY A 125 5.96 5.83 -12.48
N ASP A 126 6.26 5.51 -13.73
CA ASP A 126 6.43 4.13 -14.20
C ASP A 126 7.66 3.43 -13.59
N GLU A 127 8.76 4.17 -13.40
CA GLU A 127 9.97 3.63 -12.77
C GLU A 127 9.72 3.24 -11.30
N GLY A 128 8.90 4.00 -10.58
CA GLY A 128 8.48 3.65 -9.23
C GLY A 128 7.71 2.34 -9.18
N VAL A 129 6.74 2.16 -10.07
CA VAL A 129 5.96 0.92 -10.17
C VAL A 129 6.85 -0.28 -10.50
N LYS A 130 7.91 -0.10 -11.28
CA LYS A 130 8.90 -1.14 -11.59
C LYS A 130 9.57 -1.71 -10.34
N HIS A 131 9.79 -0.90 -9.30
CA HIS A 131 10.34 -1.35 -8.02
C HIS A 131 9.39 -2.24 -7.22
N LEU A 132 8.09 -2.23 -7.52
CA LEU A 132 7.09 -3.08 -6.88
C LEU A 132 7.09 -4.53 -7.39
N LYS A 133 7.86 -4.88 -8.43
CA LYS A 133 7.93 -6.25 -8.97
C LYS A 133 8.25 -7.31 -7.92
N GLY A 134 8.96 -6.95 -6.86
CA GLY A 134 9.29 -7.84 -5.75
C GLY A 134 8.19 -8.01 -4.70
N ALA A 135 7.14 -7.20 -4.75
CA ALA A 135 6.03 -7.23 -3.80
C ALA A 135 4.99 -8.30 -4.20
N THR A 136 5.40 -9.57 -4.23
CA THR A 136 4.59 -10.69 -4.75
C THR A 136 3.32 -10.96 -3.97
N GLN A 137 3.25 -10.53 -2.70
CA GLN A 137 2.07 -10.67 -1.83
C GLN A 137 1.08 -9.49 -1.94
N LEU A 138 1.35 -8.53 -2.83
CA LEU A 138 0.52 -7.35 -2.96
C LEU A 138 -0.83 -7.70 -3.59
N THR A 139 -1.92 -7.52 -2.83
CA THR A 139 -3.30 -7.78 -3.26
C THR A 139 -4.05 -6.51 -3.63
N TYR A 140 -3.66 -5.37 -3.05
CA TYR A 140 -4.32 -4.09 -3.26
C TYR A 140 -3.31 -3.00 -3.56
N LEU A 141 -3.49 -2.28 -4.67
CA LEU A 141 -2.66 -1.15 -5.07
C LEU A 141 -3.54 0.03 -5.51
N ASN A 142 -3.31 1.19 -4.91
CA ASN A 142 -4.00 2.42 -5.30
C ASN A 142 -3.01 3.45 -5.84
N LEU A 143 -3.15 3.76 -7.13
CA LEU A 143 -2.35 4.72 -7.89
C LEU A 143 -3.19 5.94 -8.32
N TYR A 144 -4.27 6.25 -7.58
CA TYR A 144 -5.13 7.40 -7.88
C TYR A 144 -4.32 8.70 -7.94
N GLY A 145 -4.43 9.43 -9.04
CA GLY A 145 -3.81 10.76 -9.17
C GLY A 145 -2.29 10.75 -9.22
N THR A 146 -1.66 9.62 -9.58
CA THR A 146 -0.21 9.49 -9.79
C THR A 146 0.17 9.81 -11.23
N GLN A 147 1.47 9.76 -11.55
CA GLN A 147 1.98 10.02 -12.90
C GLN A 147 2.18 8.75 -13.73
N VAL A 148 1.70 7.62 -13.25
CA VAL A 148 1.81 6.31 -13.90
C VAL A 148 1.07 6.32 -15.24
N THR A 149 1.71 5.73 -16.26
CA THR A 149 1.19 5.56 -17.63
C THR A 149 0.94 4.08 -17.93
N ASP A 150 0.56 3.77 -19.16
CA ASP A 150 0.37 2.40 -19.63
C ASP A 150 1.65 1.57 -19.52
N ALA A 151 2.84 2.20 -19.64
CA ALA A 151 4.13 1.53 -19.47
C ALA A 151 4.32 1.00 -18.02
N GLY A 152 3.84 1.75 -17.02
CA GLY A 152 3.85 1.31 -15.63
C GLY A 152 2.98 0.08 -15.40
N LEU A 153 1.83 -0.03 -16.08
CA LEU A 153 0.95 -1.19 -15.97
C LEU A 153 1.60 -2.50 -16.42
N GLU A 154 2.54 -2.43 -17.39
CA GLU A 154 3.28 -3.63 -17.83
C GLU A 154 4.07 -4.27 -16.68
N HIS A 155 4.57 -3.47 -15.74
CA HIS A 155 5.30 -3.96 -14.58
C HIS A 155 4.39 -4.67 -13.58
N LEU A 156 3.09 -4.31 -13.52
CA LEU A 156 2.11 -4.92 -12.62
C LEU A 156 1.68 -6.32 -13.07
N LYS A 157 1.92 -6.70 -14.32
CA LYS A 157 1.67 -8.08 -14.79
C LYS A 157 2.46 -9.13 -14.01
N ALA A 158 3.60 -8.72 -13.42
CA ALA A 158 4.47 -9.60 -12.66
C ALA A 158 3.98 -9.85 -11.21
N LEU A 159 2.91 -9.20 -10.76
CA LEU A 159 2.38 -9.34 -9.39
C LEU A 159 1.29 -10.41 -9.36
N PRO A 160 1.57 -11.63 -8.89
CA PRO A 160 0.65 -12.75 -9.03
C PRO A 160 -0.62 -12.60 -8.19
N GLU A 161 -0.51 -12.02 -7.00
CA GLU A 161 -1.61 -11.91 -6.03
C GLU A 161 -2.38 -10.59 -6.12
N LEU A 162 -2.05 -9.72 -7.09
CA LEU A 162 -2.73 -8.43 -7.20
C LEU A 162 -4.19 -8.64 -7.68
N GLU A 163 -5.14 -8.32 -6.80
CA GLU A 163 -6.57 -8.48 -7.01
C GLU A 163 -7.26 -7.16 -7.38
N LYS A 164 -6.81 -6.03 -6.77
CA LYS A 164 -7.46 -4.72 -6.94
C LYS A 164 -6.45 -3.64 -7.27
N LEU A 165 -6.69 -2.94 -8.38
CA LEU A 165 -5.86 -1.86 -8.87
C LEU A 165 -6.72 -0.62 -9.14
N TYR A 166 -6.39 0.50 -8.51
CA TYR A 166 -7.03 1.80 -8.73
C TYR A 166 -6.08 2.71 -9.50
N VAL A 167 -6.50 3.15 -10.69
CA VAL A 167 -5.70 4.02 -11.59
C VAL A 167 -6.45 5.29 -12.00
N TRP A 168 -7.54 5.63 -11.31
CA TRP A 168 -8.32 6.82 -11.62
C TRP A 168 -7.49 8.10 -11.47
N LYS A 169 -7.65 9.06 -12.37
CA LYS A 169 -6.84 10.30 -12.47
C LYS A 169 -5.33 10.09 -12.59
N SER A 170 -4.86 8.91 -12.96
CA SER A 170 -3.49 8.71 -13.42
C SER A 170 -3.37 9.04 -14.92
N LYS A 171 -2.19 8.83 -15.50
CA LYS A 171 -1.97 8.99 -16.95
C LYS A 171 -2.23 7.70 -17.73
N VAL A 172 -2.86 6.71 -17.11
CA VAL A 172 -3.24 5.45 -17.73
C VAL A 172 -4.40 5.65 -18.67
N THR A 173 -4.32 5.04 -19.88
CA THR A 173 -5.39 5.10 -20.89
C THR A 173 -6.34 3.90 -20.77
N GLU A 174 -7.52 4.01 -21.41
CA GLU A 174 -8.43 2.87 -21.53
C GLU A 174 -7.79 1.69 -22.27
N ALA A 175 -6.94 1.97 -23.27
CA ALA A 175 -6.22 0.95 -24.02
C ALA A 175 -5.23 0.20 -23.10
N GLY A 176 -4.50 0.91 -22.23
CA GLY A 176 -3.61 0.31 -21.24
C GLY A 176 -4.35 -0.56 -20.25
N MET A 177 -5.49 -0.08 -19.70
CA MET A 177 -6.35 -0.88 -18.83
C MET A 177 -6.87 -2.14 -19.51
N ALA A 178 -7.36 -2.02 -20.76
CA ALA A 178 -7.86 -3.17 -21.52
C ALA A 178 -6.76 -4.19 -21.83
N ALA A 179 -5.54 -3.73 -22.14
CA ALA A 179 -4.38 -4.60 -22.36
C ALA A 179 -3.98 -5.36 -21.10
N LEU A 180 -3.98 -4.69 -19.94
CA LEU A 180 -3.71 -5.34 -18.65
C LEU A 180 -4.84 -6.32 -18.30
N GLN A 181 -6.10 -5.94 -18.45
CA GLN A 181 -7.26 -6.81 -18.20
C GLN A 181 -7.24 -8.07 -19.05
N LYS A 182 -6.81 -7.96 -20.32
CA LYS A 182 -6.64 -9.13 -21.21
C LYS A 182 -5.56 -10.10 -20.70
N SER A 183 -4.49 -9.56 -20.13
CA SER A 183 -3.39 -10.36 -19.58
C SER A 183 -3.69 -10.92 -18.18
N ARG A 184 -4.51 -10.21 -17.41
CA ARG A 184 -4.89 -10.54 -16.03
C ARG A 184 -6.41 -10.38 -15.87
N PRO A 185 -7.20 -11.38 -16.33
CA PRO A 185 -8.67 -11.32 -16.26
C PRO A 185 -9.21 -11.38 -14.82
N ASP A 186 -8.41 -11.88 -13.90
CA ASP A 186 -8.66 -11.97 -12.46
C ASP A 186 -8.52 -10.62 -11.72
N LEU A 187 -7.76 -9.67 -12.31
CA LEU A 187 -7.48 -8.38 -11.70
C LEU A 187 -8.65 -7.40 -11.88
N MET A 188 -9.18 -6.89 -10.77
CA MET A 188 -10.17 -5.81 -10.80
C MET A 188 -9.47 -4.47 -11.00
N ILE A 189 -9.60 -3.88 -12.19
CA ILE A 189 -9.04 -2.57 -12.51
C ILE A 189 -10.13 -1.51 -12.39
N ILE A 190 -9.92 -0.52 -11.53
CA ILE A 190 -10.84 0.59 -11.30
C ILE A 190 -10.18 1.86 -11.85
N GLY A 191 -10.59 2.21 -13.06
CA GLY A 191 -10.18 3.42 -13.75
C GLY A 191 -11.27 4.49 -13.75
N GLU A 192 -11.17 5.46 -14.66
CA GLU A 192 -12.21 6.47 -14.86
C GLU A 192 -13.52 5.78 -15.22
N LEU A 193 -14.50 5.93 -14.35
CA LEU A 193 -15.87 5.55 -14.66
C LEU A 193 -16.35 6.52 -15.75
N LYS A 194 -16.16 6.17 -17.01
CA LYS A 194 -17.06 6.67 -18.04
C LYS A 194 -18.40 6.04 -17.72
N LEU A 195 -19.24 6.76 -17.01
CA LEU A 195 -20.65 6.48 -16.99
C LEU A 195 -21.04 6.38 -18.46
N LYS A 196 -21.18 5.14 -18.98
CA LYS A 196 -21.90 4.97 -20.24
C LYS A 196 -23.18 5.74 -20.01
N PRO A 197 -23.51 6.73 -20.86
CA PRO A 197 -24.79 7.37 -20.73
C PRO A 197 -25.78 6.22 -20.64
N VAL A 198 -26.52 6.16 -19.54
CA VAL A 198 -27.66 5.28 -19.42
C VAL A 198 -28.56 5.81 -20.54
N VAL A 199 -28.47 5.16 -21.70
CA VAL A 199 -29.50 5.27 -22.71
C VAL A 199 -30.69 4.67 -21.98
N ALA A 200 -31.50 5.57 -21.40
CA ALA A 200 -32.79 5.20 -20.87
C ALA A 200 -33.46 4.48 -22.03
N GLU A 201 -33.52 3.15 -21.98
CA GLU A 201 -34.41 2.44 -22.87
C GLU A 201 -35.76 3.14 -22.72
N PRO A 202 -36.33 3.63 -23.85
CA PRO A 202 -37.62 4.26 -23.75
C PRO A 202 -38.54 3.27 -23.02
N PRO A 203 -39.38 3.76 -22.11
CA PRO A 203 -40.22 2.87 -21.31
C PRO A 203 -40.96 1.98 -22.32
N LYS A 204 -40.76 0.66 -22.20
CA LYS A 204 -41.53 -0.32 -22.98
C LYS A 204 -42.98 0.06 -22.78
N LYS A 205 -43.56 0.58 -23.89
CA LYS A 205 -44.97 0.85 -23.99
C LYS A 205 -45.70 -0.35 -23.40
N PRO A 206 -46.58 -0.19 -22.41
CA PRO A 206 -47.31 -1.33 -21.89
C PRO A 206 -48.08 -1.95 -23.05
N GLU A 207 -47.78 -3.19 -23.37
CA GLU A 207 -48.58 -3.98 -24.32
C GLU A 207 -50.02 -3.92 -23.84
N ALA A 208 -50.86 -3.27 -24.63
CA ALA A 208 -52.28 -3.22 -24.40
C ALA A 208 -52.80 -4.66 -24.43
N LYS A 209 -53.10 -5.20 -23.24
CA LYS A 209 -53.85 -6.44 -23.11
C LYS A 209 -55.15 -6.22 -23.87
N LYS A 210 -55.30 -6.94 -24.98
CA LYS A 210 -56.53 -7.09 -25.76
C LYS A 210 -57.65 -7.43 -24.79
N PRO A 211 -58.77 -6.69 -24.80
CA PRO A 211 -59.89 -7.06 -23.91
C PRO A 211 -60.53 -8.32 -24.41
N GLU A 212 -60.49 -9.34 -23.57
CA GLU A 212 -61.24 -10.59 -23.76
C GLU A 212 -62.72 -10.28 -23.60
N ALA A 213 -63.46 -10.44 -24.71
CA ALA A 213 -64.90 -10.27 -24.80
C ALA A 213 -65.58 -11.30 -23.89
N LYS A 214 -66.05 -10.89 -22.74
CA LYS A 214 -67.05 -11.66 -21.99
C LYS A 214 -68.45 -11.39 -22.51
N LYS A 215 -69.05 -12.43 -23.01
CA LYS A 215 -70.40 -12.65 -23.47
C LYS A 215 -71.41 -12.27 -22.33
N PRO A 216 -72.51 -11.60 -22.65
CA PRO A 216 -73.49 -11.18 -21.65
C PRO A 216 -74.40 -12.37 -21.30
N GLU A 217 -74.53 -12.68 -20.05
CA GLU A 217 -75.64 -13.54 -19.55
C GLU A 217 -76.57 -12.71 -18.73
N ALA A 218 -77.74 -12.54 -19.31
CA ALA A 218 -78.89 -11.89 -18.71
C ALA A 218 -79.57 -12.81 -17.68
N LYS A 219 -79.88 -12.29 -16.52
CA LYS A 219 -81.18 -12.58 -15.87
C LYS A 219 -81.46 -11.58 -14.76
N LYS A 220 -82.58 -11.00 -14.88
CA LYS A 220 -83.40 -10.12 -14.10
C LYS A 220 -84.20 -10.98 -13.07
N PRO A 221 -85.05 -10.40 -12.26
CA PRO A 221 -84.88 -9.58 -11.04
C PRO A 221 -85.62 -10.22 -9.86
N GLU A 222 -85.44 -9.70 -8.65
CA GLU A 222 -86.57 -9.62 -7.72
C GLU A 222 -86.29 -8.69 -6.55
N ALA A 223 -87.29 -7.85 -6.37
CA ALA A 223 -87.44 -6.87 -5.38
C ALA A 223 -87.84 -7.51 -4.03
N LYS A 224 -87.42 -6.85 -2.97
CA LYS A 224 -88.36 -6.47 -1.85
C LYS A 224 -87.62 -5.65 -0.81
N LYS A 225 -88.13 -4.45 -0.64
CA LYS A 225 -88.09 -3.58 0.51
C LYS A 225 -89.17 -4.10 1.51
N PRO A 226 -89.34 -3.54 2.73
CA PRO A 226 -88.55 -2.67 3.65
C PRO A 226 -88.66 -3.11 5.13
N GLU A 227 -88.18 -2.32 6.01
CA GLU A 227 -88.66 -1.85 7.33
C GLU A 227 -87.51 -1.84 8.34
N ALA A 228 -87.18 -0.72 8.78
CA ALA A 228 -87.59 0.24 9.77
C ALA A 228 -87.82 -0.35 11.19
N LYS A 229 -87.03 0.12 12.09
CA LYS A 229 -87.35 0.72 13.43
C LYS A 229 -86.19 0.60 14.42
N LYS A 230 -85.67 1.73 14.77
CA LYS A 230 -85.96 2.49 16.04
C LYS A 230 -85.45 1.77 17.31
N LYS A 231 -84.57 2.34 17.97
CA LYS A 231 -84.59 3.23 19.16
C LYS A 231 -83.48 2.89 20.14
N GLN A 232 -82.86 3.93 20.46
CA GLN A 232 -82.24 4.31 21.73
C GLN A 232 -82.90 3.79 23.01
N PRO A 233 -82.30 3.93 24.19
CA PRO A 233 -81.49 5.02 24.66
C PRO A 233 -80.05 4.70 24.94
#